data_70e3c17b67ae101725d023a11102b90d
#
_entry.id   70e3c17b67ae101725d023a11102b90d
#
_cell.length_a   1.000
_cell.length_b   1.000
_cell.length_c   1.000
_cell.angle_alpha   90.00
_cell.angle_beta   90.00
_cell.angle_gamma   90.00
#
_symmetry.space_group_name_H-M   'P 1'
#
loop_
_entity.id
_entity.type
_entity.pdbx_description
1 polymer ?
#
loop_
_entity_poly.entity_id
_entity_poly.type
_entity_poly.pdbx_seq_one_letter_code
_entity_poly.pdbx_strand_id
1 'polypeptide(L)'
;MNKMNENGRSMIEMLGVLAIIGVLSVGGFSLINKMQTSYTTNQVIDTAGDFANHITKMVREYELDTPGASNGDLMNEYLCKAKAVPDSLLEGGAACSDYKENPFSGINDVTYNVKYIGGKVSVVLQVANLTDEMCMQMVTTNWGTPGTSGFIGVSVGDEVDAVNKGEVNDAVAIVGNKTHPAPMGVGTAAKACGSNNNIVNLSFK
;
A
#
# COMPACT_ATOMS: atom_id res chain seq x y z
N MET A 1 -53.95 27.86 -44.29
CA MET A 1 -53.48 27.48 -42.96
C MET A 1 -52.34 26.53 -43.13
N ASN A 2 -51.10 27.06 -43.07
CA ASN A 2 -49.90 26.22 -43.13
C ASN A 2 -49.63 25.60 -41.74
N LYS A 3 -49.83 24.30 -41.58
CA LYS A 3 -49.29 23.53 -40.48
C LYS A 3 -47.77 23.42 -40.72
N MET A 4 -47.02 24.28 -40.12
CA MET A 4 -45.57 24.15 -40.10
C MET A 4 -45.20 22.88 -39.37
N ASN A 5 -44.30 22.08 -39.98
CA ASN A 5 -43.75 20.84 -39.46
C ASN A 5 -42.91 21.10 -38.21
N GLU A 6 -43.53 21.09 -37.04
CA GLU A 6 -42.84 21.25 -35.74
C GLU A 6 -42.06 19.98 -35.33
N ASN A 7 -42.36 18.83 -35.93
CA ASN A 7 -41.77 17.55 -35.57
C ASN A 7 -40.28 17.40 -35.95
N GLY A 8 -39.80 18.12 -36.97
CA GLY A 8 -38.40 18.04 -37.40
C GLY A 8 -37.43 18.84 -36.53
N ARG A 9 -37.92 19.93 -35.95
CA ARG A 9 -37.12 20.85 -35.12
C ARG A 9 -36.79 20.23 -33.76
N SER A 10 -37.75 19.56 -33.14
CA SER A 10 -37.60 18.82 -31.89
C SER A 10 -36.60 17.65 -32.02
N MET A 11 -36.57 16.94 -33.15
CA MET A 11 -35.63 15.83 -33.38
C MET A 11 -34.18 16.30 -33.46
N ILE A 12 -33.90 17.41 -34.13
CA ILE A 12 -32.54 17.95 -34.25
C ILE A 12 -32.05 18.48 -32.92
N GLU A 13 -32.92 19.12 -32.14
CA GLU A 13 -32.59 19.58 -30.81
C GLU A 13 -32.27 18.41 -29.86
N MET A 14 -33.03 17.32 -29.90
CA MET A 14 -32.79 16.10 -29.13
C MET A 14 -31.47 15.43 -29.54
N LEU A 15 -31.16 15.34 -30.83
CA LEU A 15 -29.90 14.79 -31.31
C LEU A 15 -28.69 15.62 -30.84
N GLY A 16 -28.84 16.96 -30.84
CA GLY A 16 -27.79 17.86 -30.33
C GLY A 16 -27.53 17.66 -28.85
N VAL A 17 -28.56 17.53 -28.03
CA VAL A 17 -28.42 17.26 -26.60
C VAL A 17 -27.79 15.89 -26.31
N LEU A 18 -28.21 14.85 -27.04
CA LEU A 18 -27.63 13.51 -26.93
C LEU A 18 -26.13 13.48 -27.30
N ALA A 19 -25.75 14.23 -28.35
CA ALA A 19 -24.35 14.35 -28.75
C ALA A 19 -23.50 15.01 -27.67
N ILE A 20 -23.98 16.08 -27.03
CA ILE A 20 -23.28 16.76 -25.91
C ILE A 20 -23.18 15.84 -24.70
N ILE A 21 -24.27 15.17 -24.33
CA ILE A 21 -24.27 14.21 -23.22
C ILE A 21 -23.28 13.07 -23.50
N GLY A 22 -23.23 12.56 -24.71
CA GLY A 22 -22.28 11.51 -25.12
C GLY A 22 -20.81 11.94 -24.93
N VAL A 23 -20.45 13.13 -25.37
CA VAL A 23 -19.07 13.66 -25.21
C VAL A 23 -18.73 13.89 -23.73
N LEU A 24 -19.65 14.48 -22.96
CA LEU A 24 -19.45 14.71 -21.52
C LEU A 24 -19.33 13.40 -20.74
N SER A 25 -20.10 12.38 -21.13
CA SER A 25 -20.05 11.07 -20.47
C SER A 25 -18.69 10.40 -20.65
N VAL A 26 -18.14 10.38 -21.85
CA VAL A 26 -16.83 9.76 -22.13
C VAL A 26 -15.72 10.48 -21.34
N GLY A 27 -15.72 11.81 -21.32
CA GLY A 27 -14.76 12.62 -20.54
C GLY A 27 -14.92 12.42 -19.04
N GLY A 28 -16.17 12.36 -18.55
CA GLY A 28 -16.46 12.17 -17.13
C GLY A 28 -16.01 10.81 -16.59
N PHE A 29 -16.21 9.72 -17.32
CA PHE A 29 -15.77 8.38 -16.89
C PHE A 29 -14.26 8.27 -16.72
N SER A 30 -13.46 8.90 -17.58
CA SER A 30 -12.01 8.89 -17.45
C SER A 30 -11.53 9.60 -16.19
N LEU A 31 -12.16 10.71 -15.82
CA LEU A 31 -11.84 11.44 -14.60
C LEU A 31 -12.22 10.66 -13.34
N ILE A 32 -13.38 10.02 -13.34
CA ILE A 32 -13.86 9.22 -12.21
C ILE A 32 -12.90 8.07 -11.92
N ASN A 33 -12.49 7.33 -12.95
CA ASN A 33 -11.54 6.22 -12.78
C ASN A 33 -10.21 6.70 -12.16
N LYS A 34 -9.67 7.82 -12.65
CA LYS A 34 -8.44 8.40 -12.11
C LYS A 34 -8.60 8.85 -10.64
N MET A 35 -9.73 9.45 -10.30
CA MET A 35 -10.03 9.84 -8.92
C MET A 35 -10.16 8.62 -8.00
N GLN A 36 -10.80 7.55 -8.45
CA GLN A 36 -10.92 6.31 -7.69
C GLN A 36 -9.55 5.68 -7.42
N THR A 37 -8.69 5.60 -8.43
CA THR A 37 -7.34 5.06 -8.27
C THR A 37 -6.55 5.88 -7.24
N SER A 38 -6.54 7.20 -7.36
CA SER A 38 -5.84 8.07 -6.40
C SER A 38 -6.42 7.94 -4.97
N TYR A 39 -7.73 7.85 -4.83
CA TYR A 39 -8.38 7.65 -3.54
C TYR A 39 -7.97 6.32 -2.91
N THR A 40 -8.01 5.25 -3.67
CA THR A 40 -7.62 3.92 -3.20
C THR A 40 -6.13 3.86 -2.83
N THR A 41 -5.27 4.49 -3.64
CA THR A 41 -3.84 4.56 -3.35
C THR A 41 -3.57 5.28 -2.03
N ASN A 42 -4.21 6.42 -1.79
CA ASN A 42 -4.08 7.14 -0.53
C ASN A 42 -4.58 6.29 0.64
N GLN A 43 -5.70 5.61 0.50
CA GLN A 43 -6.24 4.72 1.53
C GLN A 43 -5.28 3.58 1.91
N VAL A 44 -4.63 2.97 0.92
CA VAL A 44 -3.62 1.92 1.15
C VAL A 44 -2.42 2.47 1.92
N ILE A 45 -1.95 3.68 1.57
CA ILE A 45 -0.83 4.33 2.24
C ILE A 45 -1.19 4.74 3.66
N ASP A 46 -2.35 5.32 3.87
CA ASP A 46 -2.85 5.73 5.19
C ASP A 46 -2.98 4.50 6.11
N THR A 47 -3.56 3.41 5.59
CA THR A 47 -3.66 2.14 6.34
C THR A 47 -2.28 1.56 6.68
N ALA A 48 -1.34 1.58 5.74
CA ALA A 48 0.03 1.16 6.00
C ALA A 48 0.71 2.06 7.04
N GLY A 49 0.44 3.37 7.02
CA GLY A 49 0.94 4.34 8.00
C GLY A 49 0.41 4.10 9.41
N ASP A 50 -0.88 3.88 9.54
CA ASP A 50 -1.50 3.56 10.82
C ASP A 50 -0.96 2.25 11.37
N PHE A 51 -0.83 1.23 10.53
CA PHE A 51 -0.26 -0.05 10.95
C PHE A 51 1.21 0.10 11.34
N ALA A 52 2.01 0.83 10.57
CA ALA A 52 3.40 1.13 10.88
C ALA A 52 3.56 1.86 12.23
N ASN A 53 2.67 2.80 12.54
CA ASN A 53 2.65 3.50 13.82
C ASN A 53 2.35 2.55 14.99
N HIS A 54 1.39 1.64 14.83
CA HIS A 54 1.09 0.61 15.84
C HIS A 54 2.26 -0.33 16.05
N ILE A 55 2.90 -0.81 14.98
CA ILE A 55 4.10 -1.65 15.05
C ILE A 55 5.23 -0.91 15.76
N THR A 56 5.52 0.33 15.38
CA THR A 56 6.60 1.13 15.98
C THR A 56 6.37 1.33 17.47
N LYS A 57 5.15 1.64 17.88
CA LYS A 57 4.78 1.78 19.29
C LYS A 57 5.00 0.47 20.03
N MET A 58 4.54 -0.63 19.48
CA MET A 58 4.68 -1.95 20.07
C MET A 58 6.15 -2.37 20.23
N VAL A 59 6.97 -2.17 19.20
CA VAL A 59 8.41 -2.51 19.24
C VAL A 59 9.15 -1.70 20.31
N ARG A 60 8.71 -0.47 20.60
CA ARG A 60 9.32 0.38 21.63
C ARG A 60 8.84 0.10 23.05
N GLU A 61 7.57 -0.26 23.20
CA GLU A 61 6.94 -0.45 24.53
C GLU A 61 7.13 -1.87 25.05
N TYR A 62 7.28 -2.85 24.18
CA TYR A 62 7.42 -4.26 24.54
C TYR A 62 8.76 -4.78 24.07
N GLU A 63 9.53 -5.32 25.02
CA GLU A 63 10.67 -6.18 24.68
C GLU A 63 10.07 -7.41 24.00
N LEU A 64 10.19 -7.47 22.66
CA LEU A 64 9.70 -8.61 21.91
C LEU A 64 10.55 -9.81 22.28
N ASP A 65 10.09 -10.56 23.27
CA ASP A 65 10.64 -11.87 23.57
C ASP A 65 10.58 -12.70 22.30
N THR A 66 11.75 -12.99 21.76
CA THR A 66 11.89 -13.72 20.50
C THR A 66 11.49 -15.17 20.68
N PRO A 67 10.29 -15.59 20.34
CA PRO A 67 10.06 -17.01 20.18
C PRO A 67 10.87 -17.42 18.95
N GLY A 68 11.90 -18.22 19.17
CA GLY A 68 12.82 -18.78 18.20
C GLY A 68 12.70 -18.30 16.77
N ALA A 69 13.74 -17.75 16.26
CA ALA A 69 14.03 -16.96 15.06
C ALA A 69 13.41 -17.38 13.69
N SER A 70 12.34 -18.10 13.62
CA SER A 70 11.76 -18.59 12.37
C SER A 70 10.26 -18.43 12.17
N ASN A 71 9.55 -17.76 13.07
CA ASN A 71 8.09 -17.69 12.98
C ASN A 71 7.60 -16.24 12.74
N GLY A 72 7.81 -15.74 11.52
CA GLY A 72 7.13 -14.54 11.01
C GLY A 72 5.60 -14.63 11.15
N ASP A 73 5.05 -15.82 11.06
CA ASP A 73 3.61 -16.08 11.08
C ASP A 73 2.95 -15.82 12.45
N LEU A 74 3.69 -16.02 13.56
CA LEU A 74 3.20 -15.75 14.91
C LEU A 74 3.01 -14.25 15.19
N MET A 75 3.65 -13.37 14.44
CA MET A 75 3.55 -11.93 14.64
C MET A 75 2.17 -11.40 14.27
N ASN A 76 1.56 -11.89 13.19
CA ASN A 76 0.21 -11.49 12.80
C ASN A 76 -0.83 -11.86 13.88
N GLU A 77 -0.76 -13.08 14.40
CA GLU A 77 -1.64 -13.53 15.48
C GLU A 77 -1.44 -12.69 16.76
N TYR A 78 -0.19 -12.39 17.10
CA TYR A 78 0.13 -11.55 18.26
C TYR A 78 -0.42 -10.13 18.11
N LEU A 79 -0.21 -9.48 16.97
CA LEU A 79 -0.70 -8.14 16.68
C LEU A 79 -2.23 -8.07 16.72
N CYS A 80 -2.90 -9.08 16.18
CA CYS A 80 -4.35 -9.17 16.23
C CYS A 80 -4.83 -9.27 17.70
N LYS A 81 -4.25 -10.18 18.49
CA LYS A 81 -4.59 -10.35 19.92
C LYS A 81 -4.29 -9.10 20.76
N ALA A 82 -3.22 -8.39 20.43
CA ALA A 82 -2.85 -7.12 21.06
C ALA A 82 -3.70 -5.93 20.61
N LYS A 83 -4.65 -6.13 19.67
CA LYS A 83 -5.46 -5.07 19.03
C LYS A 83 -4.62 -3.95 18.42
N ALA A 84 -3.47 -4.34 17.88
CA ALA A 84 -2.53 -3.43 17.21
C ALA A 84 -2.76 -3.37 15.69
N VAL A 85 -3.74 -4.11 15.19
CA VAL A 85 -4.12 -4.12 13.77
C VAL A 85 -5.27 -3.14 13.55
N PRO A 86 -5.22 -2.28 12.54
CA PRO A 86 -6.35 -1.44 12.16
C PRO A 86 -7.61 -2.26 11.88
N ASP A 87 -8.75 -1.82 12.39
CA ASP A 87 -10.03 -2.53 12.23
C ASP A 87 -10.40 -2.74 10.76
N SER A 88 -9.94 -1.86 9.87
CA SER A 88 -10.15 -1.94 8.42
C SER A 88 -9.48 -3.16 7.77
N LEU A 89 -8.50 -3.79 8.44
CA LEU A 89 -7.77 -4.96 7.97
C LEU A 89 -8.31 -6.27 8.58
N LEU A 90 -9.20 -6.17 9.55
CA LEU A 90 -9.82 -7.33 10.18
C LEU A 90 -11.13 -7.64 9.46
N GLU A 91 -11.16 -8.72 8.72
CA GLU A 91 -12.41 -9.23 8.15
C GLU A 91 -13.38 -9.62 9.28
N GLY A 92 -14.62 -9.13 9.18
CA GLY A 92 -15.61 -9.19 10.24
C GLY A 92 -15.84 -10.58 10.82
N GLY A 93 -15.30 -10.82 12.00
CA GLY A 93 -15.49 -12.02 12.79
C GLY A 93 -14.40 -13.08 12.66
N ALA A 94 -13.34 -12.87 11.89
CA ALA A 94 -12.21 -13.78 11.87
C ALA A 94 -11.53 -13.84 13.25
N ALA A 95 -11.19 -15.06 13.70
CA ALA A 95 -10.43 -15.24 14.94
C ALA A 95 -8.98 -14.87 14.70
N CYS A 96 -8.31 -14.28 15.72
CA CYS A 96 -6.89 -13.91 15.59
C CYS A 96 -5.97 -15.10 15.26
N SER A 97 -6.38 -16.33 15.58
CA SER A 97 -5.68 -17.56 15.16
C SER A 97 -5.63 -17.75 13.66
N ASP A 98 -6.60 -17.21 12.94
CA ASP A 98 -6.69 -17.34 11.47
C ASP A 98 -5.65 -16.49 10.75
N TYR A 99 -5.11 -15.49 11.43
CA TYR A 99 -4.05 -14.61 10.90
C TYR A 99 -2.63 -15.16 11.09
N LYS A 100 -2.48 -16.35 11.64
CA LYS A 100 -1.16 -16.97 11.86
C LYS A 100 -0.40 -17.19 10.55
N GLU A 101 -1.09 -17.66 9.52
CA GLU A 101 -0.55 -17.97 8.20
C GLU A 101 -1.12 -17.06 7.10
N ASN A 102 -2.25 -16.41 7.38
CA ASN A 102 -2.93 -15.57 6.42
C ASN A 102 -2.63 -14.09 6.70
N PRO A 103 -2.15 -13.32 5.71
CA PRO A 103 -1.96 -11.89 5.86
C PRO A 103 -3.31 -11.16 6.03
N PHE A 104 -3.27 -9.98 6.64
CA PHE A 104 -4.44 -9.11 6.72
C PHE A 104 -4.80 -8.59 5.33
N SER A 105 -6.09 -8.60 5.01
CA SER A 105 -6.60 -8.13 3.72
C SER A 105 -7.05 -6.68 3.80
N GLY A 106 -6.66 -5.91 2.83
CA GLY A 106 -7.07 -4.52 2.65
C GLY A 106 -7.85 -4.30 1.36
N ILE A 107 -7.91 -3.05 0.92
CA ILE A 107 -8.64 -2.64 -0.28
C ILE A 107 -7.90 -3.13 -1.52
N ASN A 108 -8.63 -3.54 -2.56
CA ASN A 108 -8.12 -4.03 -3.86
C ASN A 108 -7.15 -5.20 -3.73
N ASP A 109 -7.48 -6.18 -2.92
CA ASP A 109 -6.66 -7.38 -2.68
C ASP A 109 -5.25 -7.10 -2.16
N VAL A 110 -4.97 -5.88 -1.71
CA VAL A 110 -3.71 -5.54 -1.04
C VAL A 110 -3.65 -6.31 0.26
N THR A 111 -2.53 -6.98 0.50
CA THR A 111 -2.33 -7.79 1.71
C THR A 111 -1.22 -7.20 2.57
N TYR A 112 -1.43 -7.26 3.88
CA TYR A 112 -0.50 -6.76 4.90
C TYR A 112 -0.04 -7.93 5.76
N ASN A 113 1.26 -8.12 5.85
CA ASN A 113 1.85 -9.19 6.62
C ASN A 113 2.96 -8.62 7.51
N VAL A 114 3.03 -9.01 8.76
CA VAL A 114 4.07 -8.54 9.67
C VAL A 114 4.97 -9.71 10.03
N LYS A 115 6.26 -9.54 9.77
CA LYS A 115 7.28 -10.56 10.02
C LYS A 115 8.31 -10.08 11.02
N TYR A 116 8.70 -10.95 11.93
CA TYR A 116 9.84 -10.76 12.81
C TYR A 116 11.08 -11.43 12.20
N ILE A 117 12.17 -10.68 12.05
CA ILE A 117 13.41 -11.21 11.45
C ILE A 117 14.64 -11.09 12.34
N GLY A 118 14.58 -10.33 13.41
CA GLY A 118 15.73 -10.10 14.30
C GLY A 118 16.85 -9.24 13.70
N GLY A 119 17.97 -9.14 14.41
CA GLY A 119 19.15 -8.38 13.93
C GLY A 119 18.99 -6.87 14.02
N LYS A 120 19.37 -6.14 12.99
CA LYS A 120 19.24 -4.67 12.89
C LYS A 120 17.79 -4.24 12.69
N VAL A 121 17.02 -5.06 11.99
CA VAL A 121 15.61 -4.89 11.73
C VAL A 121 14.89 -5.92 12.58
N SER A 122 14.01 -5.48 13.45
CA SER A 122 13.27 -6.37 14.33
C SER A 122 11.94 -6.81 13.71
N VAL A 123 11.24 -5.90 13.05
CA VAL A 123 9.92 -6.14 12.48
C VAL A 123 9.83 -5.54 11.08
N VAL A 124 9.20 -6.25 10.18
CA VAL A 124 8.91 -5.79 8.81
C VAL A 124 7.41 -5.86 8.55
N LEU A 125 6.84 -4.75 8.13
CA LEU A 125 5.52 -4.71 7.54
C LEU A 125 5.67 -4.91 6.02
N GLN A 126 5.24 -6.05 5.54
CA GLN A 126 5.19 -6.38 4.12
C GLN A 126 3.82 -6.05 3.57
N VAL A 127 3.77 -5.21 2.55
CA VAL A 127 2.56 -4.84 1.82
C VAL A 127 2.69 -5.37 0.40
N ALA A 128 1.81 -6.28 0.03
CA ALA A 128 1.87 -7.00 -1.24
C ALA A 128 0.63 -6.74 -2.12
N ASN A 129 0.70 -7.20 -3.36
CA ASN A 129 -0.32 -6.99 -4.40
C ASN A 129 -0.52 -5.51 -4.76
N LEU A 130 0.55 -4.72 -4.70
CA LEU A 130 0.50 -3.31 -5.04
C LEU A 130 0.57 -3.10 -6.55
N THR A 131 -0.24 -2.15 -7.06
CA THR A 131 -0.03 -1.62 -8.41
C THR A 131 1.25 -0.80 -8.47
N ASP A 132 1.76 -0.53 -9.68
CA ASP A 132 2.96 0.28 -9.86
C ASP A 132 2.81 1.68 -9.23
N GLU A 133 1.63 2.30 -9.36
CA GLU A 133 1.34 3.61 -8.78
C GLU A 133 1.36 3.57 -7.25
N MET A 134 0.71 2.57 -6.63
CA MET A 134 0.71 2.36 -5.17
C MET A 134 2.12 2.10 -4.65
N CYS A 135 2.87 1.23 -5.33
CA CYS A 135 4.26 0.93 -4.99
C CYS A 135 5.12 2.20 -5.03
N MET A 136 5.11 2.93 -6.15
CA MET A 136 5.88 4.16 -6.31
C MET A 136 5.55 5.19 -5.22
N GLN A 137 4.28 5.39 -4.93
CA GLN A 137 3.86 6.35 -3.92
C GLN A 137 4.28 5.88 -2.52
N MET A 138 4.15 4.60 -2.20
CA MET A 138 4.55 4.04 -0.92
C MET A 138 6.06 4.18 -0.66
N VAL A 139 6.91 3.89 -1.64
CA VAL A 139 8.37 3.96 -1.46
C VAL A 139 8.93 5.39 -1.50
N THR A 140 8.20 6.33 -2.10
CA THR A 140 8.56 7.75 -2.11
C THR A 140 7.94 8.54 -0.93
N THR A 141 7.06 7.91 -0.15
CA THR A 141 6.49 8.52 1.05
C THR A 141 7.55 8.62 2.15
N ASN A 142 7.49 9.70 2.91
CA ASN A 142 8.37 9.91 4.05
C ASN A 142 7.80 9.21 5.30
N TRP A 143 8.28 8.03 5.59
CA TRP A 143 7.90 7.21 6.76
C TRP A 143 8.60 7.64 8.06
N GLY A 144 9.40 8.69 8.02
CA GLY A 144 10.16 9.18 9.16
C GLY A 144 11.67 9.12 8.93
N THR A 145 12.41 9.63 9.90
CA THR A 145 13.88 9.64 9.83
C THR A 145 14.43 8.30 10.31
N PRO A 146 15.19 7.58 9.47
CA PRO A 146 15.80 6.32 9.87
C PRO A 146 16.60 6.45 11.16
N GLY A 147 16.34 5.55 12.12
CA GLY A 147 17.03 5.48 13.39
C GLY A 147 16.48 6.35 14.52
N THR A 148 15.61 7.32 14.27
CA THR A 148 14.99 8.16 15.31
C THR A 148 13.51 7.86 15.53
N SER A 149 12.79 7.52 14.46
CA SER A 149 11.35 7.22 14.48
C SER A 149 11.02 5.75 14.73
N GLY A 150 12.03 4.89 14.90
CA GLY A 150 11.85 3.43 14.88
C GLY A 150 11.81 2.85 13.46
N PHE A 151 11.61 3.68 12.43
CA PHE A 151 11.73 3.30 11.04
C PHE A 151 13.20 3.13 10.66
N ILE A 152 13.52 2.09 9.89
CA ILE A 152 14.88 1.81 9.43
C ILE A 152 15.03 2.00 7.95
N GLY A 153 14.07 1.51 7.17
CA GLY A 153 14.15 1.60 5.74
C GLY A 153 13.01 0.92 5.00
N VAL A 154 13.01 1.08 3.70
CA VAL A 154 12.06 0.46 2.79
C VAL A 154 12.80 -0.35 1.74
N SER A 155 12.25 -1.50 1.37
CA SER A 155 12.73 -2.30 0.22
C SER A 155 11.56 -2.73 -0.66
N VAL A 156 11.83 -2.99 -1.93
CA VAL A 156 10.87 -3.53 -2.89
C VAL A 156 11.33 -4.92 -3.29
N GLY A 157 10.42 -5.89 -3.31
CA GLY A 157 10.65 -7.28 -3.67
C GLY A 157 10.29 -8.27 -2.57
N ASP A 158 10.41 -9.55 -2.86
CA ASP A 158 10.00 -10.64 -1.97
C ASP A 158 10.92 -10.81 -0.75
N GLU A 159 12.12 -10.26 -0.80
CA GLU A 159 13.14 -10.46 0.23
C GLU A 159 12.88 -9.58 1.45
N VAL A 160 12.33 -10.18 2.50
CA VAL A 160 11.86 -9.48 3.71
C VAL A 160 13.02 -8.91 4.52
N ASP A 161 14.20 -9.58 4.53
CA ASP A 161 15.35 -9.13 5.33
C ASP A 161 16.41 -8.36 4.51
N ALA A 162 16.04 -7.88 3.33
CA ALA A 162 16.91 -7.14 2.42
C ALA A 162 17.63 -5.96 3.11
N VAL A 163 16.94 -5.24 4.00
CA VAL A 163 17.51 -4.11 4.74
C VAL A 163 18.63 -4.56 5.71
N ASN A 164 18.52 -5.76 6.31
CA ASN A 164 19.56 -6.33 7.15
C ASN A 164 20.80 -6.74 6.35
N LYS A 165 20.61 -7.31 5.18
CA LYS A 165 21.70 -7.78 4.31
C LYS A 165 22.45 -6.60 3.69
N GLY A 166 21.80 -5.45 3.54
CA GLY A 166 22.40 -4.25 2.95
C GLY A 166 22.77 -4.42 1.47
N GLU A 167 22.29 -5.47 0.84
CA GLU A 167 22.54 -5.77 -0.56
C GLU A 167 21.56 -5.00 -1.44
N VAL A 168 22.11 -4.18 -2.32
CA VAL A 168 21.37 -3.52 -3.39
C VAL A 168 21.70 -4.28 -4.67
N ASN A 169 20.75 -5.07 -5.16
CA ASN A 169 20.81 -5.58 -6.51
C ASN A 169 19.72 -4.93 -7.37
N ASP A 170 19.78 -5.08 -8.69
CA ASP A 170 18.83 -4.45 -9.61
C ASP A 170 17.37 -4.90 -9.40
N ALA A 171 17.15 -5.95 -8.62
CA ALA A 171 15.83 -6.48 -8.31
C ALA A 171 15.28 -6.01 -6.94
N VAL A 172 16.12 -5.49 -6.05
CA VAL A 172 15.73 -5.04 -4.71
C VAL A 172 16.28 -3.64 -4.47
N ALA A 173 15.41 -2.64 -4.50
CA ALA A 173 15.77 -1.28 -4.13
C ALA A 173 15.61 -1.12 -2.61
N ILE A 174 16.69 -0.75 -1.94
CA ILE A 174 16.73 -0.55 -0.48
C ILE A 174 17.05 0.91 -0.20
N VAL A 175 16.30 1.53 0.67
CA VAL A 175 16.59 2.87 1.20
C VAL A 175 16.53 2.86 2.72
N GLY A 176 17.22 3.82 3.34
CA GLY A 176 17.30 3.93 4.80
C GLY A 176 18.73 3.76 5.34
N ASN A 177 19.72 3.60 4.45
CA ASN A 177 21.14 3.59 4.82
C ASN A 177 21.84 4.87 4.37
N LYS A 178 23.14 5.03 4.71
CA LYS A 178 23.93 6.24 4.35
C LYS A 178 24.10 6.42 2.85
N THR A 179 24.06 5.34 2.08
CA THR A 179 24.27 5.35 0.63
C THR A 179 22.96 5.60 -0.12
N HIS A 180 21.85 5.15 0.44
CA HIS A 180 20.50 5.29 -0.13
C HIS A 180 19.55 5.85 0.94
N PRO A 181 19.47 7.20 1.07
CA PRO A 181 18.60 7.83 2.05
C PRO A 181 17.13 7.59 1.73
N ALA A 182 16.29 7.45 2.78
CA ALA A 182 14.84 7.48 2.64
C ALA A 182 14.34 8.94 2.59
N PRO A 183 13.27 9.26 1.84
CA PRO A 183 12.50 8.38 0.96
C PRO A 183 13.24 8.04 -0.33
N MET A 184 12.75 7.02 -1.04
CA MET A 184 13.34 6.60 -2.31
C MET A 184 13.16 7.68 -3.38
N GLY A 185 14.21 7.96 -4.14
CA GLY A 185 14.11 8.89 -5.28
C GLY A 185 13.23 8.33 -6.40
N VAL A 186 12.46 9.21 -7.06
CA VAL A 186 11.48 8.82 -8.10
C VAL A 186 12.06 7.94 -9.21
N GLY A 187 13.30 8.22 -9.64
CA GLY A 187 13.96 7.43 -10.68
C GLY A 187 14.30 6.00 -10.25
N THR A 188 14.63 5.79 -8.98
CA THR A 188 14.88 4.46 -8.40
C THR A 188 13.55 3.75 -8.17
N ALA A 189 12.56 4.45 -7.66
CA ALA A 189 11.20 3.93 -7.45
C ALA A 189 10.59 3.41 -8.76
N ALA A 190 10.71 4.17 -9.85
CA ALA A 190 10.19 3.77 -11.16
C ALA A 190 10.85 2.51 -11.73
N LYS A 191 12.09 2.21 -11.34
CA LYS A 191 12.76 0.95 -11.73
C LYS A 191 12.36 -0.21 -10.83
N ALA A 192 12.18 0.05 -9.54
CA ALA A 192 11.85 -0.96 -8.55
C ALA A 192 10.38 -1.42 -8.64
N CYS A 193 9.46 -0.49 -8.92
CA CYS A 193 8.03 -0.72 -9.04
C CYS A 193 7.64 -0.96 -10.51
N GLY A 194 7.99 -2.10 -11.08
CA GLY A 194 7.77 -2.41 -12.50
C GLY A 194 6.97 -3.69 -12.78
N SER A 195 6.38 -4.29 -11.75
CA SER A 195 5.56 -5.50 -11.89
C SER A 195 4.18 -5.26 -11.27
N ASN A 196 3.12 -5.71 -11.94
CA ASN A 196 1.75 -5.55 -11.46
C ASN A 196 1.44 -6.21 -10.09
N ASN A 197 2.43 -6.80 -9.44
CA ASN A 197 2.36 -7.47 -8.15
C ASN A 197 3.54 -7.03 -7.29
N ASN A 198 3.65 -5.74 -7.06
CA ASN A 198 4.75 -5.20 -6.27
C ASN A 198 4.58 -5.52 -4.79
N ILE A 199 5.70 -5.79 -4.15
CA ILE A 199 5.80 -6.02 -2.71
C ILE A 199 6.71 -4.96 -2.12
N VAL A 200 6.22 -4.23 -1.13
CA VAL A 200 6.98 -3.22 -0.39
C VAL A 200 7.14 -3.67 1.05
N ASN A 201 8.36 -3.65 1.55
CA ASN A 201 8.71 -4.00 2.92
C ASN A 201 9.12 -2.75 3.68
N LEU A 202 8.38 -2.39 4.71
CA LEU A 202 8.70 -1.30 5.64
C LEU A 202 9.34 -1.90 6.88
N SER A 203 10.57 -1.50 7.19
CA SER A 203 11.40 -2.11 8.23
C SER A 203 11.51 -1.21 9.46
N PHE A 204 11.32 -1.80 10.63
CA PHE A 204 11.28 -1.12 11.95
C PHE A 204 12.20 -1.79 12.97
N LYS A 205 12.63 -0.99 13.98
CA LYS A 205 13.40 -1.44 15.14
C LYS A 205 13.02 -0.68 16.41
#